data_c2849c08ed651bba7a1f6bd60cb761df
#
_entry.id   c2849c08ed651bba7a1f6bd60cb761df
#
_cell.length_a   1.000
_cell.length_b   1.000
_cell.length_c   1.000
_cell.angle_alpha   90.00
_cell.angle_beta   90.00
_cell.angle_gamma   90.00
#
_symmetry.space_group_name_H-M   'P 1'
#
loop_
_entity.id
_entity.type
_entity.pdbx_description
1 polymer ?
#
loop_
_entity_poly.entity_id
_entity_poly.type
_entity_poly.pdbx_seq_one_letter_code
_entity_poly.pdbx_strand_id
1 'polypeptide(L)'
;MSKIRTNLPPAAAVLLLAACGGGGGDATGDISLAVTDAAVDSADAVWVQFSGVELKPQSGPAFMVADFGPPRRINLLELQSGVSEQLIDATVPAGRYNWIRLAVDAEQGDATLSSIVIAGAEHPLWVPSGDETGLKLVSGVVVPAGGQADFTIDFDLRKSVHLPNDGSGDYMLRPALRLLDNTEVGAVAGTVAASLLTGDECSVYVFAGDVTPDDVDGTDPDPVTSAAVVLDPDSGEWRYHAAFLLAGPYTLAPTCDAASDDPAVDDAGVVFVASEVATAVANEVVSLDFTG
;
A
#
# COMPACT_ATOMS: atom_id res chain seq x y z
N MET A 1 12.07 41.43 -86.05
CA MET A 1 12.25 40.28 -85.10
C MET A 1 11.84 40.81 -83.72
N SER A 2 10.61 40.59 -83.36
CA SER A 2 9.98 41.10 -82.12
C SER A 2 9.95 39.95 -81.13
N LYS A 3 10.59 40.11 -79.89
CA LYS A 3 10.55 39.19 -78.80
C LYS A 3 9.40 39.53 -77.88
N ILE A 4 8.39 38.70 -77.82
CA ILE A 4 7.28 38.77 -76.88
C ILE A 4 7.77 38.20 -75.56
N ARG A 5 7.77 38.99 -74.47
CA ARG A 5 7.99 38.56 -73.10
C ARG A 5 6.61 38.30 -72.48
N THR A 6 6.34 37.05 -72.15
CA THR A 6 5.20 36.63 -71.33
C THR A 6 5.56 36.77 -69.87
N ASN A 7 4.89 37.70 -69.16
CA ASN A 7 4.92 37.76 -67.69
C ASN A 7 3.88 36.81 -67.12
N LEU A 8 4.32 35.80 -66.36
CA LEU A 8 3.47 35.00 -65.47
C LEU A 8 3.37 35.75 -64.12
N PRO A 9 2.18 35.83 -63.52
CA PRO A 9 2.05 36.32 -62.17
C PRO A 9 2.45 35.26 -61.13
N PRO A 10 2.95 35.67 -59.92
CA PRO A 10 3.32 34.69 -58.89
C PRO A 10 2.05 34.10 -58.29
N ALA A 11 2.01 32.77 -58.21
CA ALA A 11 1.00 32.04 -57.50
C ALA A 11 1.17 32.27 -55.96
N ALA A 12 0.18 32.93 -55.37
CA ALA A 12 0.09 33.06 -53.94
C ALA A 12 -0.29 31.70 -53.32
N ALA A 13 0.64 31.06 -52.65
CA ALA A 13 0.37 29.89 -51.84
C ALA A 13 -0.39 30.32 -50.59
N VAL A 14 -1.68 30.03 -50.54
CA VAL A 14 -2.49 30.16 -49.30
C VAL A 14 -2.16 28.98 -48.42
N LEU A 15 -1.34 29.18 -47.36
CA LEU A 15 -1.22 28.25 -46.28
C LEU A 15 -2.53 28.23 -45.50
N LEU A 16 -3.33 27.20 -45.69
CA LEU A 16 -4.42 26.84 -44.78
C LEU A 16 -3.78 26.28 -43.51
N LEU A 17 -3.65 27.13 -42.47
CA LEU A 17 -3.46 26.69 -41.09
C LEU A 17 -4.75 25.98 -40.68
N ALA A 18 -4.74 24.65 -40.72
CA ALA A 18 -5.69 23.82 -40.02
C ALA A 18 -5.52 24.11 -38.53
N ALA A 19 -6.32 25.03 -37.97
CA ALA A 19 -6.53 25.14 -36.56
C ALA A 19 -7.18 23.84 -36.11
N CYS A 20 -6.42 22.92 -35.54
CA CYS A 20 -6.96 21.87 -34.67
C CYS A 20 -7.68 22.61 -33.53
N GLY A 21 -8.99 22.78 -33.68
CA GLY A 21 -9.87 23.13 -32.60
C GLY A 21 -9.89 21.96 -31.64
N GLY A 22 -8.97 21.98 -30.65
CA GLY A 22 -9.08 21.12 -29.50
C GLY A 22 -10.35 21.50 -28.77
N GLY A 23 -11.37 20.64 -28.83
CA GLY A 23 -12.47 20.68 -27.89
C GLY A 23 -11.87 20.61 -26.51
N GLY A 24 -12.08 21.63 -25.68
CA GLY A 24 -11.65 21.64 -24.27
C GLY A 24 -12.53 20.70 -23.44
N GLY A 25 -12.40 19.41 -23.66
CA GLY A 25 -12.71 18.42 -22.63
C GLY A 25 -11.47 18.32 -21.74
N ASP A 26 -11.63 18.41 -20.46
CA ASP A 26 -10.54 18.17 -19.53
C ASP A 26 -9.94 16.79 -19.85
N ALA A 27 -8.60 16.75 -20.00
CA ALA A 27 -7.91 15.49 -20.26
C ALA A 27 -8.16 14.53 -19.11
N THR A 28 -8.39 13.26 -19.39
CA THR A 28 -8.60 12.21 -18.40
C THR A 28 -7.46 11.19 -18.45
N GLY A 29 -7.32 10.41 -17.39
CA GLY A 29 -6.48 9.23 -17.30
C GLY A 29 -7.11 8.22 -16.37
N ASP A 30 -6.56 7.03 -16.31
CA ASP A 30 -7.08 5.96 -15.47
C ASP A 30 -6.30 5.87 -14.17
N ILE A 31 -7.00 5.62 -13.06
CA ILE A 31 -6.42 5.35 -11.75
C ILE A 31 -6.90 4.00 -11.25
N SER A 32 -5.95 3.14 -10.88
CA SER A 32 -6.17 1.88 -10.16
C SER A 32 -5.67 2.04 -8.75
N LEU A 33 -6.43 1.55 -7.76
CA LEU A 33 -6.06 1.59 -6.35
C LEU A 33 -6.42 0.26 -5.70
N ALA A 34 -5.43 -0.38 -5.10
CA ALA A 34 -5.59 -1.59 -4.31
C ALA A 34 -5.21 -1.35 -2.84
N VAL A 35 -5.57 -2.28 -1.98
CA VAL A 35 -5.11 -2.35 -0.59
C VAL A 35 -4.36 -3.65 -0.35
N THR A 36 -3.34 -3.61 0.50
CA THR A 36 -2.56 -4.75 0.99
C THR A 36 -2.26 -4.55 2.47
N ASP A 37 -1.67 -5.54 3.12
CA ASP A 37 -1.27 -5.47 4.53
C ASP A 37 0.10 -6.08 4.76
N ALA A 38 0.82 -5.54 5.74
CA ALA A 38 1.99 -6.17 6.34
C ALA A 38 1.54 -7.24 7.35
N ALA A 39 2.38 -8.26 7.57
CA ALA A 39 2.04 -9.36 8.46
C ALA A 39 1.82 -8.88 9.91
N VAL A 40 0.74 -9.35 10.54
CA VAL A 40 0.42 -9.17 11.96
C VAL A 40 0.13 -10.54 12.56
N ASP A 41 0.81 -10.84 13.66
CA ASP A 41 0.78 -12.18 14.26
C ASP A 41 -0.14 -12.26 15.50
N SER A 42 -0.74 -11.13 15.94
CA SER A 42 -1.51 -11.05 17.20
C SER A 42 -3.02 -11.07 17.04
N ALA A 43 -3.56 -11.21 15.81
CA ALA A 43 -4.99 -11.21 15.53
C ALA A 43 -5.40 -12.34 14.60
N ASP A 44 -6.61 -12.88 14.79
CA ASP A 44 -7.19 -13.91 13.92
C ASP A 44 -7.79 -13.30 12.64
N ALA A 45 -8.29 -12.07 12.72
CA ALA A 45 -8.81 -11.29 11.58
C ALA A 45 -8.87 -9.80 11.90
N VAL A 46 -8.66 -8.96 10.88
CA VAL A 46 -8.86 -7.50 10.95
C VAL A 46 -9.77 -7.08 9.79
N TRP A 47 -11.03 -6.85 10.12
CA TRP A 47 -12.05 -6.47 9.15
C TRP A 47 -12.17 -4.96 9.07
N VAL A 48 -11.90 -4.39 7.91
CA VAL A 48 -12.16 -2.97 7.64
C VAL A 48 -13.27 -2.84 6.60
N GLN A 49 -14.26 -2.01 6.93
CA GLN A 49 -15.39 -1.75 6.04
C GLN A 49 -15.17 -0.44 5.29
N PHE A 50 -14.97 -0.55 3.98
CA PHE A 50 -14.77 0.58 3.09
C PHE A 50 -16.10 0.98 2.46
N SER A 51 -16.47 2.25 2.57
CA SER A 51 -17.67 2.82 1.95
C SER A 51 -17.38 3.62 0.67
N GLY A 52 -16.13 4.00 0.39
CA GLY A 52 -15.78 4.67 -0.85
C GLY A 52 -14.35 5.18 -0.94
N VAL A 53 -14.05 5.79 -2.08
CA VAL A 53 -12.76 6.43 -2.35
C VAL A 53 -12.98 7.85 -2.85
N GLU A 54 -12.31 8.81 -2.22
CA GLU A 54 -12.36 10.23 -2.58
C GLU A 54 -10.98 10.74 -2.98
N LEU A 55 -10.95 11.56 -4.01
CA LEU A 55 -9.74 12.23 -4.48
C LEU A 55 -9.84 13.75 -4.32
N LYS A 56 -8.73 14.39 -3.95
CA LYS A 56 -8.59 15.84 -3.89
C LYS A 56 -7.63 16.32 -4.95
N PRO A 57 -8.14 16.89 -6.06
CA PRO A 57 -7.28 17.51 -7.05
C PRO A 57 -6.50 18.70 -6.46
N GLN A 58 -5.38 19.03 -7.07
CA GLN A 58 -4.58 20.19 -6.68
C GLN A 58 -5.42 21.48 -6.71
N SER A 59 -6.35 21.58 -7.66
CA SER A 59 -7.28 22.71 -7.79
C SER A 59 -8.72 22.20 -7.79
N GLY A 60 -9.63 22.92 -7.12
CA GLY A 60 -11.04 22.56 -7.00
C GLY A 60 -11.38 21.74 -5.75
N PRO A 61 -12.63 21.35 -5.57
CA PRO A 61 -13.09 20.54 -4.45
C PRO A 61 -12.62 19.08 -4.56
N ALA A 62 -12.62 18.37 -3.44
CA ALA A 62 -12.55 16.90 -3.45
C ALA A 62 -13.83 16.32 -4.04
N PHE A 63 -13.72 15.11 -4.60
CA PHE A 63 -14.86 14.40 -5.16
C PHE A 63 -14.77 12.90 -4.94
N MET A 64 -15.90 12.25 -4.78
CA MET A 64 -16.01 10.81 -4.66
C MET A 64 -15.76 10.17 -6.03
N VAL A 65 -14.77 9.28 -6.10
CA VAL A 65 -14.47 8.48 -7.31
C VAL A 65 -15.31 7.22 -7.32
N ALA A 66 -15.46 6.60 -6.15
CA ALA A 66 -16.28 5.43 -5.98
C ALA A 66 -17.04 5.52 -4.64
N ASP A 67 -18.35 5.27 -4.73
CA ASP A 67 -19.24 5.08 -3.60
C ASP A 67 -19.63 3.60 -3.59
N PHE A 68 -19.22 2.86 -2.55
CA PHE A 68 -19.49 1.44 -2.43
C PHE A 68 -20.85 1.24 -1.72
N GLY A 69 -21.88 1.16 -2.47
CA GLY A 69 -23.20 0.85 -1.94
C GLY A 69 -23.69 -0.54 -2.40
N PRO A 70 -23.53 -1.66 -1.65
CA PRO A 70 -23.14 -1.77 -0.23
C PRO A 70 -21.64 -1.62 0.03
N PRO A 71 -21.24 -1.23 1.25
CA PRO A 71 -19.85 -1.14 1.67
C PRO A 71 -19.12 -2.48 1.52
N ARG A 72 -17.81 -2.42 1.29
CA ARG A 72 -16.92 -3.59 1.12
C ARG A 72 -16.21 -3.88 2.42
N ARG A 73 -16.50 -5.02 3.04
CA ARG A 73 -15.81 -5.47 4.26
C ARG A 73 -14.69 -6.43 3.87
N ILE A 74 -13.45 -6.04 4.12
CA ILE A 74 -12.24 -6.74 3.69
C ILE A 74 -11.46 -7.17 4.93
N ASN A 75 -11.03 -8.44 4.97
CA ASN A 75 -10.08 -8.91 5.98
C ASN A 75 -8.67 -8.59 5.52
N LEU A 76 -8.05 -7.60 6.16
CA LEU A 76 -6.71 -7.16 5.79
C LEU A 76 -5.65 -8.24 6.02
N LEU A 77 -5.82 -9.14 7.01
CA LEU A 77 -4.87 -10.23 7.24
C LEU A 77 -4.82 -11.27 6.09
N GLU A 78 -5.83 -11.29 5.21
CA GLU A 78 -5.80 -12.13 4.01
C GLU A 78 -5.00 -11.49 2.85
N LEU A 79 -4.54 -10.25 3.03
CA LEU A 79 -3.83 -9.47 2.01
C LEU A 79 -2.31 -9.42 2.24
N GLN A 80 -1.77 -10.38 2.95
CA GLN A 80 -0.34 -10.49 3.24
C GLN A 80 0.43 -11.16 2.10
N SER A 81 1.76 -11.10 2.16
CA SER A 81 2.67 -11.81 1.24
C SER A 81 2.46 -11.45 -0.24
N GLY A 82 2.15 -10.18 -0.52
CA GLY A 82 1.98 -9.66 -1.88
C GLY A 82 0.59 -9.82 -2.46
N VAL A 83 -0.36 -10.34 -1.67
CA VAL A 83 -1.79 -10.33 -2.04
C VAL A 83 -2.35 -8.93 -1.85
N SER A 84 -3.16 -8.46 -2.78
CA SER A 84 -3.86 -7.19 -2.69
C SER A 84 -5.30 -7.31 -3.18
N GLU A 85 -6.19 -6.48 -2.65
CA GLU A 85 -7.59 -6.38 -3.06
C GLU A 85 -7.82 -5.03 -3.75
N GLN A 86 -8.29 -5.08 -5.00
CA GLN A 86 -8.58 -3.88 -5.77
C GLN A 86 -9.81 -3.15 -5.25
N LEU A 87 -9.65 -1.88 -4.88
CA LEU A 87 -10.75 -1.02 -4.46
C LEU A 87 -11.42 -0.32 -5.65
N ILE A 88 -10.63 0.31 -6.52
CA ILE A 88 -11.13 1.03 -7.68
C ILE A 88 -10.27 0.79 -8.93
N ASP A 89 -10.95 0.90 -10.08
CA ASP A 89 -10.38 1.10 -11.40
C ASP A 89 -11.30 2.11 -12.11
N ALA A 90 -10.82 3.36 -12.27
CA ALA A 90 -11.69 4.46 -12.67
C ALA A 90 -10.98 5.48 -13.55
N THR A 91 -11.72 6.05 -14.50
CA THR A 91 -11.26 7.19 -15.29
C THR A 91 -11.55 8.50 -14.55
N VAL A 92 -10.52 9.30 -14.33
CA VAL A 92 -10.60 10.57 -13.59
C VAL A 92 -9.94 11.70 -14.39
N PRO A 93 -10.18 12.98 -14.06
CA PRO A 93 -9.45 14.10 -14.66
C PRO A 93 -7.93 13.91 -14.50
N ALA A 94 -7.18 14.05 -15.59
CA ALA A 94 -5.72 13.98 -15.53
C ALA A 94 -5.16 15.18 -14.76
N GLY A 95 -4.12 14.92 -13.95
CA GLY A 95 -3.49 15.97 -13.17
C GLY A 95 -2.94 15.49 -11.85
N ARG A 96 -2.56 16.46 -11.01
CA ARG A 96 -2.04 16.19 -9.68
C ARG A 96 -3.16 16.21 -8.65
N TYR A 97 -3.15 15.20 -7.77
CA TYR A 97 -4.02 15.06 -6.62
C TYR A 97 -3.22 15.25 -5.33
N ASN A 98 -3.74 16.03 -4.40
CA ASN A 98 -3.05 16.34 -3.14
C ASN A 98 -3.19 15.22 -2.12
N TRP A 99 -4.30 14.47 -2.18
CA TRP A 99 -4.55 13.34 -1.30
C TRP A 99 -5.60 12.38 -1.87
N ILE A 100 -5.52 11.14 -1.38
CA ILE A 100 -6.53 10.10 -1.51
C ILE A 100 -7.15 9.91 -0.13
N ARG A 101 -8.45 9.67 -0.05
CA ARG A 101 -9.15 9.31 1.18
C ARG A 101 -9.94 8.03 0.94
N LEU A 102 -9.70 7.03 1.80
CA LEU A 102 -10.57 5.89 1.93
C LEU A 102 -11.66 6.24 2.95
N ALA A 103 -12.92 6.27 2.51
CA ALA A 103 -14.04 6.33 3.41
C ALA A 103 -14.22 4.97 4.06
N VAL A 104 -14.26 4.93 5.39
CA VAL A 104 -14.38 3.70 6.18
C VAL A 104 -15.49 3.84 7.21
N ASP A 105 -16.24 2.76 7.42
CA ASP A 105 -17.26 2.66 8.44
C ASP A 105 -16.65 1.96 9.67
N ALA A 106 -16.30 2.72 10.69
CA ALA A 106 -15.53 2.26 11.84
C ALA A 106 -15.87 3.08 13.09
N GLU A 107 -16.96 2.70 13.75
CA GLU A 107 -17.51 3.38 14.91
C GLU A 107 -17.18 2.66 16.23
N GLN A 108 -16.99 3.42 17.29
CA GLN A 108 -16.77 2.87 18.62
C GLN A 108 -18.02 2.12 19.12
N GLY A 109 -17.82 0.90 19.65
CA GLY A 109 -18.89 0.07 20.17
C GLY A 109 -19.68 -0.72 19.13
N ASP A 110 -19.33 -0.62 17.83
CA ASP A 110 -20.02 -1.35 16.76
C ASP A 110 -19.08 -2.25 15.95
N ALA A 111 -18.99 -3.53 16.32
CA ALA A 111 -18.23 -4.56 15.62
C ALA A 111 -18.88 -5.02 14.29
N THR A 112 -20.10 -4.58 13.98
CA THR A 112 -20.77 -4.95 12.70
C THR A 112 -20.23 -4.17 11.51
N LEU A 113 -19.53 -3.07 11.77
CA LEU A 113 -18.82 -2.24 10.79
C LEU A 113 -17.40 -2.76 10.61
N SER A 114 -16.40 -2.07 11.16
CA SER A 114 -15.03 -2.57 11.22
C SER A 114 -14.78 -3.27 12.54
N SER A 115 -14.01 -4.36 12.54
CA SER A 115 -13.76 -5.15 13.74
C SER A 115 -12.41 -5.85 13.70
N ILE A 116 -11.94 -6.29 14.87
CA ILE A 116 -10.79 -7.17 15.03
C ILE A 116 -11.21 -8.41 15.80
N VAL A 117 -10.66 -9.56 15.42
CA VAL A 117 -10.86 -10.84 16.12
C VAL A 117 -9.57 -11.21 16.84
N ILE A 118 -9.65 -11.37 18.15
CA ILE A 118 -8.51 -11.79 19.02
C ILE A 118 -8.95 -13.02 19.80
N ALA A 119 -8.22 -14.11 19.70
CA ALA A 119 -8.50 -15.39 20.36
C ALA A 119 -9.97 -15.83 20.16
N GLY A 120 -10.51 -15.66 18.95
CA GLY A 120 -11.88 -15.99 18.57
C GLY A 120 -12.96 -15.02 19.07
N ALA A 121 -12.61 -13.95 19.77
CA ALA A 121 -13.55 -12.91 20.21
C ALA A 121 -13.51 -11.70 19.26
N GLU A 122 -14.68 -11.27 18.78
CA GLU A 122 -14.79 -10.09 17.91
C GLU A 122 -14.97 -8.82 18.74
N HIS A 123 -14.18 -7.80 18.44
CA HIS A 123 -14.18 -6.50 19.09
C HIS A 123 -14.36 -5.39 18.06
N PRO A 124 -15.06 -4.29 18.42
CA PRO A 124 -15.11 -3.10 17.57
C PRO A 124 -13.70 -2.56 17.24
N LEU A 125 -13.52 -2.16 15.99
CA LEU A 125 -12.32 -1.48 15.52
C LEU A 125 -12.73 -0.11 15.00
N TRP A 126 -12.39 0.97 15.70
CA TRP A 126 -12.83 2.31 15.38
C TRP A 126 -11.69 3.23 14.97
N VAL A 127 -11.98 4.22 14.12
CA VAL A 127 -11.02 5.22 13.67
C VAL A 127 -11.20 6.50 14.48
N PRO A 128 -10.15 7.05 15.12
CA PRO A 128 -10.21 8.38 15.75
C PRO A 128 -10.54 9.43 14.68
N SER A 129 -11.59 10.19 14.88
CA SER A 129 -12.14 11.17 13.94
C SER A 129 -13.34 10.66 13.13
N GLY A 130 -13.72 9.39 13.27
CA GLY A 130 -14.95 8.83 12.71
C GLY A 130 -15.08 8.93 11.19
N ASP A 131 -16.29 8.83 10.71
CA ASP A 131 -16.68 8.88 9.30
C ASP A 131 -16.33 10.19 8.60
N GLU A 132 -16.14 11.29 9.35
CA GLU A 132 -15.90 12.61 8.78
C GLU A 132 -14.54 12.74 8.09
N THR A 133 -13.52 12.04 8.55
CA THR A 133 -12.15 12.17 8.00
C THR A 133 -11.67 10.96 7.24
N GLY A 134 -12.18 9.75 7.52
CA GLY A 134 -11.71 8.51 6.91
C GLY A 134 -10.19 8.32 7.02
N LEU A 135 -9.64 7.43 6.22
CA LEU A 135 -8.20 7.18 6.14
C LEU A 135 -7.60 8.03 5.02
N LYS A 136 -6.87 9.08 5.37
CA LYS A 136 -6.35 10.06 4.43
C LYS A 136 -4.85 9.92 4.19
N LEU A 137 -4.47 9.70 2.92
CA LEU A 137 -3.08 9.65 2.47
C LEU A 137 -2.74 10.98 1.78
N VAL A 138 -1.81 11.72 2.37
CA VAL A 138 -1.35 13.03 1.87
C VAL A 138 -0.08 12.81 1.03
N SER A 139 -0.14 11.92 0.06
CA SER A 139 0.93 11.68 -0.92
C SER A 139 0.47 12.20 -2.27
N GLY A 140 1.23 13.11 -2.86
CA GLY A 140 0.84 13.68 -4.15
C GLY A 140 0.83 12.63 -5.26
N VAL A 141 -0.35 12.32 -5.79
CA VAL A 141 -0.56 11.39 -6.90
C VAL A 141 -0.65 12.18 -8.20
N VAL A 142 -0.09 11.63 -9.28
CA VAL A 142 -0.22 12.19 -10.63
C VAL A 142 -0.89 11.17 -11.53
N VAL A 143 -2.05 11.55 -12.10
CA VAL A 143 -2.72 10.77 -13.13
C VAL A 143 -2.38 11.37 -14.50
N PRO A 144 -1.62 10.65 -15.35
CA PRO A 144 -1.19 11.18 -16.65
C PRO A 144 -2.35 11.23 -17.65
N ALA A 145 -2.37 12.25 -18.51
CA ALA A 145 -3.38 12.38 -19.55
C ALA A 145 -3.29 11.22 -20.55
N GLY A 146 -4.39 10.45 -20.69
CA GLY A 146 -4.46 9.28 -21.57
C GLY A 146 -3.57 8.11 -21.11
N GLY A 147 -3.04 8.17 -19.87
CA GLY A 147 -2.23 7.11 -19.26
C GLY A 147 -2.89 6.52 -18.04
N GLN A 148 -2.16 5.64 -17.36
CA GLN A 148 -2.59 4.93 -16.16
C GLN A 148 -1.70 5.30 -14.97
N ALA A 149 -2.32 5.45 -13.81
CA ALA A 149 -1.67 5.55 -12.51
C ALA A 149 -2.16 4.36 -11.66
N ASP A 150 -1.23 3.52 -11.20
CA ASP A 150 -1.54 2.27 -10.51
C ASP A 150 -0.84 2.25 -9.16
N PHE A 151 -1.65 2.21 -8.08
CA PHE A 151 -1.19 2.34 -6.72
C PHE A 151 -1.71 1.24 -5.82
N THR A 152 -0.90 0.89 -4.83
CA THR A 152 -1.31 0.06 -3.69
C THR A 152 -1.17 0.85 -2.40
N ILE A 153 -2.20 0.82 -1.56
CA ILE A 153 -2.16 1.31 -0.19
C ILE A 153 -1.80 0.14 0.70
N ASP A 154 -0.64 0.22 1.31
CA ASP A 154 -0.15 -0.76 2.25
C ASP A 154 -0.49 -0.32 3.68
N PHE A 155 -1.23 -1.18 4.38
CA PHE A 155 -1.54 -1.04 5.79
C PHE A 155 -0.42 -1.69 6.61
N ASP A 156 0.13 -0.98 7.56
CA ASP A 156 0.96 -1.58 8.60
C ASP A 156 0.07 -1.76 9.85
N LEU A 157 -0.63 -2.89 9.91
CA LEU A 157 -1.59 -3.15 11.00
C LEU A 157 -0.91 -3.27 12.35
N ARG A 158 0.33 -3.75 12.45
CA ARG A 158 1.08 -3.83 13.69
C ARG A 158 1.24 -2.46 14.36
N LYS A 159 1.56 -1.45 13.54
CA LYS A 159 1.67 -0.05 13.97
C LYS A 159 0.33 0.67 14.06
N SER A 160 -0.71 0.10 13.46
CA SER A 160 -2.00 0.77 13.28
C SER A 160 -3.02 0.42 14.34
N VAL A 161 -2.99 -0.79 14.91
CA VAL A 161 -4.01 -1.28 15.84
C VAL A 161 -3.55 -1.12 17.27
N HIS A 162 -4.35 -0.43 18.07
CA HIS A 162 -4.07 -0.17 19.48
C HIS A 162 -5.28 -0.51 20.35
N LEU A 163 -5.04 -1.10 21.53
CA LEU A 163 -6.06 -1.25 22.56
C LEU A 163 -5.94 -0.08 23.58
N PRO A 164 -6.87 0.89 23.56
CA PRO A 164 -6.83 2.00 24.52
C PRO A 164 -7.04 1.51 25.97
N ASN A 165 -6.36 2.14 26.93
CA ASN A 165 -6.53 1.87 28.35
C ASN A 165 -7.77 2.60 28.94
N ASP A 166 -8.90 2.63 28.19
CA ASP A 166 -10.14 3.28 28.61
C ASP A 166 -11.20 2.32 29.18
N GLY A 167 -10.90 1.02 29.14
CA GLY A 167 -11.77 -0.05 29.64
C GLY A 167 -12.97 -0.37 28.77
N SER A 168 -13.07 0.17 27.55
CA SER A 168 -14.14 -0.15 26.59
C SER A 168 -13.99 -1.56 26.02
N GLY A 169 -12.76 -2.02 25.80
CA GLY A 169 -12.44 -3.24 25.07
C GLY A 169 -12.49 -3.03 23.55
N ASP A 170 -12.71 -1.81 23.09
CA ASP A 170 -12.73 -1.45 21.66
C ASP A 170 -11.31 -1.13 21.18
N TYR A 171 -10.94 -1.67 20.04
CA TYR A 171 -9.64 -1.38 19.44
C TYR A 171 -9.71 -0.13 18.57
N MET A 172 -8.61 0.61 18.55
CA MET A 172 -8.46 1.84 17.78
C MET A 172 -7.56 1.59 16.58
N LEU A 173 -8.01 1.97 15.39
CA LEU A 173 -7.21 1.97 14.17
C LEU A 173 -6.62 3.38 13.95
N ARG A 174 -5.33 3.54 14.21
CA ARG A 174 -4.52 4.72 13.86
C ARG A 174 -3.62 4.33 12.69
N PRO A 175 -4.07 4.50 11.45
CA PRO A 175 -3.43 3.84 10.34
C PRO A 175 -2.04 4.41 10.04
N ALA A 176 -1.04 3.55 10.09
CA ALA A 176 0.24 3.74 9.43
C ALA A 176 0.08 3.23 7.98
N LEU A 177 -0.03 4.15 7.02
CA LEU A 177 -0.33 3.82 5.64
C LEU A 177 0.80 4.28 4.72
N ARG A 178 1.17 3.43 3.77
CA ARG A 178 2.06 3.79 2.66
C ARG A 178 1.27 3.79 1.35
N LEU A 179 1.47 4.78 0.51
CA LEU A 179 0.96 4.78 -0.86
C LEU A 179 2.13 4.46 -1.80
N LEU A 180 2.01 3.37 -2.51
CA LEU A 180 3.08 2.81 -3.34
C LEU A 180 2.65 2.85 -4.81
N ASP A 181 3.52 3.37 -5.66
CA ASP A 181 3.37 3.27 -7.12
C ASP A 181 3.80 1.87 -7.55
N ASN A 182 2.89 1.10 -8.12
CA ASN A 182 3.14 -0.29 -8.50
C ASN A 182 4.21 -0.41 -9.60
N THR A 183 4.56 0.67 -10.27
CA THR A 183 5.67 0.69 -11.25
C THR A 183 7.05 0.85 -10.60
N GLU A 184 7.11 1.24 -9.31
CA GLU A 184 8.35 1.53 -8.58
C GLU A 184 8.70 0.47 -7.54
N VAL A 185 7.80 -0.49 -7.30
CA VAL A 185 7.98 -1.53 -6.27
C VAL A 185 8.39 -2.87 -6.85
N GLY A 186 9.08 -3.66 -6.03
CA GLY A 186 9.44 -5.05 -6.26
C GLY A 186 9.21 -5.88 -5.00
N ALA A 187 9.85 -7.04 -4.94
CA ALA A 187 9.76 -7.93 -3.80
C ALA A 187 11.10 -8.60 -3.47
N VAL A 188 11.26 -9.03 -2.24
CA VAL A 188 12.28 -9.99 -1.81
C VAL A 188 11.58 -11.22 -1.26
N ALA A 189 11.90 -12.40 -1.78
CA ALA A 189 11.29 -13.65 -1.35
C ALA A 189 12.34 -14.75 -1.24
N GLY A 190 12.04 -15.77 -0.43
CA GLY A 190 12.95 -16.90 -0.28
C GLY A 190 12.49 -17.89 0.77
N THR A 191 13.43 -18.68 1.24
CA THR A 191 13.19 -19.72 2.26
C THR A 191 13.86 -19.36 3.58
N VAL A 192 13.30 -19.88 4.67
CA VAL A 192 13.92 -19.85 6.00
C VAL A 192 14.15 -21.28 6.44
N ALA A 193 15.41 -21.63 6.74
CA ALA A 193 15.74 -22.97 7.20
C ALA A 193 14.96 -23.32 8.49
N ALA A 194 14.36 -24.50 8.54
CA ALA A 194 13.58 -24.93 9.69
C ALA A 194 14.39 -24.93 11.01
N SER A 195 15.73 -25.04 10.94
CA SER A 195 16.62 -24.94 12.10
C SER A 195 16.67 -23.55 12.74
N LEU A 196 16.26 -22.50 12.01
CA LEU A 196 16.19 -21.12 12.49
C LEU A 196 14.83 -20.79 13.14
N LEU A 197 13.81 -21.62 12.89
CA LEU A 197 12.47 -21.37 13.39
C LEU A 197 12.31 -21.93 14.80
N THR A 198 12.08 -21.08 15.77
CA THR A 198 11.93 -21.43 17.19
C THR A 198 10.47 -21.55 17.64
N GLY A 199 9.52 -21.23 16.74
CA GLY A 199 8.07 -21.25 16.95
C GLY A 199 7.32 -21.52 15.66
N ASP A 200 5.99 -21.58 15.76
CA ASP A 200 5.10 -21.83 14.62
C ASP A 200 4.70 -20.52 13.88
N GLU A 201 4.79 -19.39 14.58
CA GLU A 201 4.45 -18.07 14.06
C GLU A 201 5.72 -17.22 13.97
N CYS A 202 6.34 -17.22 12.78
CA CYS A 202 7.56 -16.46 12.54
C CYS A 202 7.33 -15.48 11.39
N SER A 203 8.01 -14.34 11.45
CA SER A 203 7.96 -13.30 10.44
C SER A 203 9.36 -12.85 10.04
N VAL A 204 9.52 -12.35 8.82
CA VAL A 204 10.73 -11.66 8.37
C VAL A 204 10.46 -10.16 8.43
N TYR A 205 11.16 -9.46 9.31
CA TYR A 205 11.14 -8.00 9.36
C TYR A 205 12.03 -7.40 8.27
N VAL A 206 11.59 -6.31 7.67
CA VAL A 206 12.26 -5.66 6.56
C VAL A 206 12.57 -4.22 6.93
N PHE A 207 13.85 -3.88 6.99
CA PHE A 207 14.35 -2.55 7.36
C PHE A 207 14.94 -1.86 6.14
N ALA A 208 14.72 -0.56 6.01
CA ALA A 208 15.33 0.22 4.94
C ALA A 208 16.85 0.37 5.16
N GLY A 209 17.66 0.02 4.16
CA GLY A 209 19.12 0.14 4.22
C GLY A 209 19.82 -1.09 4.81
N ASP A 210 21.12 -0.92 5.08
CA ASP A 210 21.97 -1.88 5.77
C ASP A 210 22.09 -1.43 7.24
N VAL A 211 21.28 -2.02 8.10
CA VAL A 211 21.11 -1.62 9.50
C VAL A 211 21.13 -2.85 10.43
N THR A 212 21.34 -2.64 11.72
CA THR A 212 21.11 -3.67 12.73
C THR A 212 19.62 -3.78 12.97
N PRO A 213 18.99 -4.98 12.85
CA PRO A 213 17.56 -5.15 13.14
C PRO A 213 17.20 -4.77 14.56
N ASP A 214 16.00 -4.18 14.73
CA ASP A 214 15.41 -3.79 16.00
C ASP A 214 13.93 -4.14 16.03
N ASP A 215 13.25 -4.08 17.18
CA ASP A 215 11.82 -4.30 17.32
C ASP A 215 10.99 -3.15 16.71
N VAL A 216 9.68 -3.27 16.73
CA VAL A 216 8.76 -2.22 16.30
C VAL A 216 8.46 -1.33 17.51
N ASP A 217 9.12 -0.19 17.63
CA ASP A 217 8.89 0.76 18.72
C ASP A 217 8.70 2.22 18.26
N GLY A 218 8.78 2.44 16.93
CA GLY A 218 8.70 3.78 16.32
C GLY A 218 9.99 4.56 16.39
N THR A 219 11.12 3.91 16.78
CA THR A 219 12.47 4.48 16.80
C THR A 219 13.31 3.86 15.69
N ASP A 220 14.09 4.64 14.98
CA ASP A 220 14.96 4.11 13.92
C ASP A 220 16.13 3.28 14.49
N PRO A 221 16.39 2.08 13.92
CA PRO A 221 15.81 1.51 12.71
C PRO A 221 14.51 0.73 12.98
N ASP A 222 13.39 1.23 12.46
CA ASP A 222 12.07 0.61 12.59
C ASP A 222 11.72 -0.14 11.29
N PRO A 223 11.18 -1.37 11.32
CA PRO A 223 10.88 -2.10 10.10
C PRO A 223 9.84 -1.35 9.25
N VAL A 224 10.07 -1.29 7.94
CA VAL A 224 9.16 -0.66 6.98
C VAL A 224 7.98 -1.57 6.62
N THR A 225 8.14 -2.88 6.81
CA THR A 225 7.10 -3.91 6.63
C THR A 225 7.58 -5.23 7.24
N SER A 226 6.69 -6.21 7.31
CA SER A 226 7.04 -7.59 7.68
C SER A 226 6.35 -8.58 6.74
N ALA A 227 6.88 -9.80 6.65
CA ALA A 227 6.30 -10.88 5.87
C ALA A 227 6.22 -12.15 6.71
N ALA A 228 5.05 -12.79 6.74
CA ALA A 228 4.87 -14.06 7.45
C ALA A 228 5.74 -15.16 6.84
N VAL A 229 6.28 -16.03 7.68
CA VAL A 229 6.98 -17.26 7.28
C VAL A 229 5.98 -18.41 7.30
N VAL A 230 5.63 -18.92 6.13
CA VAL A 230 4.60 -19.93 5.97
C VAL A 230 5.19 -21.22 5.40
N LEU A 231 4.67 -22.37 5.87
CA LEU A 231 5.04 -23.67 5.30
C LEU A 231 4.34 -23.85 3.95
N ASP A 232 5.12 -23.98 2.89
CA ASP A 232 4.62 -24.36 1.59
C ASP A 232 4.28 -25.86 1.59
N PRO A 233 3.01 -26.25 1.47
CA PRO A 233 2.59 -27.65 1.58
C PRO A 233 3.08 -28.52 0.40
N ASP A 234 3.40 -27.91 -0.72
CA ASP A 234 3.84 -28.64 -1.91
C ASP A 234 5.33 -28.98 -1.87
N SER A 235 6.17 -28.05 -1.40
CA SER A 235 7.62 -28.25 -1.29
C SER A 235 8.07 -28.71 0.10
N GLY A 236 7.29 -28.42 1.15
CA GLY A 236 7.68 -28.64 2.55
C GLY A 236 8.72 -27.64 3.06
N GLU A 237 8.94 -26.54 2.35
CA GLU A 237 9.86 -25.47 2.73
C GLU A 237 9.11 -24.34 3.44
N TRP A 238 9.76 -23.72 4.40
CA TRP A 238 9.27 -22.49 5.00
C TRP A 238 9.64 -21.30 4.11
N ARG A 239 8.66 -20.54 3.65
CA ARG A 239 8.82 -19.46 2.68
C ARG A 239 8.30 -18.16 3.23
N TYR A 240 8.90 -17.05 2.76
CA TYR A 240 8.41 -15.71 2.97
C TYR A 240 8.37 -14.93 1.65
N HIS A 241 7.54 -13.89 1.58
CA HIS A 241 7.44 -13.01 0.44
C HIS A 241 7.19 -11.57 0.92
N ALA A 242 8.25 -10.77 1.01
CA ALA A 242 8.18 -9.35 1.34
C ALA A 242 7.96 -8.56 0.05
N ALA A 243 6.72 -8.19 -0.20
CA ALA A 243 6.30 -7.47 -1.40
C ALA A 243 6.23 -5.95 -1.17
N PHE A 244 5.94 -5.22 -2.25
CA PHE A 244 5.72 -3.77 -2.24
C PHE A 244 6.89 -2.97 -1.66
N LEU A 245 8.12 -3.40 -1.96
CA LEU A 245 9.34 -2.71 -1.57
C LEU A 245 9.78 -1.76 -2.69
N LEU A 246 9.99 -0.49 -2.37
CA LEU A 246 10.62 0.45 -3.30
C LEU A 246 12.03 -0.05 -3.66
N ALA A 247 12.51 0.28 -4.86
CA ALA A 247 13.85 -0.11 -5.27
C ALA A 247 14.91 0.46 -4.32
N GLY A 248 15.78 -0.40 -3.78
CA GLY A 248 16.82 -0.01 -2.82
C GLY A 248 17.31 -1.15 -1.94
N PRO A 249 18.34 -0.91 -1.10
CA PRO A 249 18.83 -1.90 -0.16
C PRO A 249 17.91 -2.03 1.05
N TYR A 250 17.77 -3.27 1.53
CA TYR A 250 17.01 -3.61 2.73
C TYR A 250 17.76 -4.66 3.55
N THR A 251 17.70 -4.53 4.86
CA THR A 251 18.05 -5.60 5.79
C THR A 251 16.80 -6.42 6.07
N LEU A 252 16.89 -7.73 5.90
CA LEU A 252 15.83 -8.68 6.22
C LEU A 252 16.26 -9.57 7.38
N ALA A 253 15.38 -9.73 8.36
CA ALA A 253 15.72 -10.43 9.61
C ALA A 253 14.54 -11.26 10.10
N PRO A 254 14.65 -12.61 10.11
CA PRO A 254 13.64 -13.51 10.68
C PRO A 254 13.61 -13.43 12.20
N THR A 255 12.38 -13.39 12.75
CA THR A 255 12.08 -13.54 14.16
C THR A 255 10.86 -14.44 14.36
N CYS A 256 10.78 -15.14 15.48
CA CYS A 256 9.58 -15.87 15.91
C CYS A 256 8.95 -15.23 17.17
N ASP A 257 9.41 -14.03 17.52
CA ASP A 257 8.89 -13.26 18.65
C ASP A 257 7.93 -12.14 18.22
N ALA A 258 7.59 -12.11 16.91
CA ALA A 258 6.78 -11.06 16.30
C ALA A 258 5.40 -10.88 16.96
N ALA A 259 4.77 -11.95 17.47
CA ALA A 259 3.50 -11.88 18.16
C ALA A 259 3.58 -11.22 19.55
N SER A 260 4.78 -11.15 20.15
CA SER A 260 5.02 -10.50 21.45
C SER A 260 5.62 -9.09 21.33
N ASP A 261 5.96 -8.65 20.13
CA ASP A 261 6.51 -7.34 19.83
C ASP A 261 5.42 -6.26 20.03
N ASP A 262 5.57 -5.41 21.06
CA ASP A 262 4.61 -4.36 21.41
C ASP A 262 5.09 -3.01 20.86
N PRO A 263 4.45 -2.44 19.83
CA PRO A 263 4.88 -1.18 19.22
C PRO A 263 4.83 0.06 20.13
N ALA A 264 4.45 -0.09 21.39
CA ALA A 264 4.45 0.98 22.37
C ALA A 264 5.66 0.92 23.32
N VAL A 265 6.52 -0.08 23.19
CA VAL A 265 7.61 -0.38 24.13
C VAL A 265 8.86 -0.78 23.35
N ASP A 266 10.03 -0.26 23.71
CA ASP A 266 11.33 -0.81 23.28
C ASP A 266 11.50 -2.20 23.91
N ASP A 267 11.36 -3.27 23.09
CA ASP A 267 11.30 -4.65 23.54
C ASP A 267 12.59 -5.42 23.17
N ALA A 268 13.56 -5.41 24.09
CA ALA A 268 14.77 -6.19 23.97
C ALA A 268 14.54 -7.73 23.96
N GLY A 269 13.29 -8.18 24.07
CA GLY A 269 12.90 -9.60 24.00
C GLY A 269 12.74 -10.12 22.57
N VAL A 270 12.59 -9.25 21.58
CA VAL A 270 12.52 -9.64 20.17
C VAL A 270 13.90 -10.09 19.68
N VAL A 271 14.04 -11.36 19.33
CA VAL A 271 15.30 -11.95 18.91
C VAL A 271 15.28 -12.24 17.41
N PHE A 272 16.21 -11.67 16.67
CA PHE A 272 16.42 -11.97 15.25
C PHE A 272 17.42 -13.12 15.11
N VAL A 273 16.98 -14.20 14.48
CA VAL A 273 17.79 -15.44 14.35
C VAL A 273 18.82 -15.38 13.23
N ALA A 274 18.65 -14.46 12.31
CA ALA A 274 19.57 -14.15 11.22
C ALA A 274 19.33 -12.69 10.75
N SER A 275 20.26 -12.15 9.95
CA SER A 275 20.12 -10.86 9.31
C SER A 275 20.94 -10.83 8.03
N GLU A 276 20.30 -10.49 6.90
CA GLU A 276 20.92 -10.45 5.58
C GLU A 276 20.46 -9.21 4.82
N VAL A 277 21.31 -8.73 3.90
CA VAL A 277 20.98 -7.56 3.07
C VAL A 277 20.63 -8.00 1.65
N ALA A 278 19.50 -7.51 1.14
CA ALA A 278 19.12 -7.65 -0.26
C ALA A 278 18.81 -6.28 -0.87
N THR A 279 18.90 -6.19 -2.20
CA THR A 279 18.48 -4.98 -2.92
C THR A 279 17.21 -5.27 -3.70
N ALA A 280 16.10 -4.67 -3.30
CA ALA A 280 14.85 -4.75 -4.05
C ALA A 280 14.98 -4.00 -5.38
N VAL A 281 14.43 -4.58 -6.44
CA VAL A 281 14.43 -4.04 -7.80
C VAL A 281 12.98 -3.92 -8.28
N ALA A 282 12.62 -2.76 -8.82
CA ALA A 282 11.26 -2.51 -9.30
C ALA A 282 10.84 -3.56 -10.32
N ASN A 283 9.61 -4.07 -10.18
CA ASN A 283 8.99 -5.10 -11.01
C ASN A 283 9.73 -6.47 -11.02
N GLU A 284 10.60 -6.73 -10.02
CA GLU A 284 11.32 -7.99 -9.88
C GLU A 284 11.10 -8.61 -8.50
N VAL A 285 11.23 -9.94 -8.43
CA VAL A 285 11.33 -10.69 -7.17
C VAL A 285 12.77 -11.11 -6.99
N VAL A 286 13.45 -10.53 -6.01
CA VAL A 286 14.83 -10.87 -5.65
C VAL A 286 14.81 -12.03 -4.66
N SER A 287 15.63 -13.05 -4.91
CA SER A 287 15.72 -14.22 -4.01
C SER A 287 16.72 -14.00 -2.89
N LEU A 288 16.31 -14.29 -1.66
CA LEU A 288 17.17 -14.31 -0.48
C LEU A 288 16.75 -15.45 0.45
N ASP A 289 17.63 -16.42 0.68
CA ASP A 289 17.37 -17.58 1.53
C ASP A 289 18.16 -17.49 2.84
N PHE A 290 17.50 -17.72 3.97
CA PHE A 290 18.13 -17.84 5.28
C PHE A 290 18.50 -19.30 5.54
N THR A 291 19.80 -19.59 5.47
CA THR A 291 20.36 -20.92 5.70
C THR A 291 20.90 -21.02 7.12
N GLY A 292 20.59 -22.12 7.83
CA GLY A 292 21.09 -22.38 9.18
C GLY A 292 22.54 -22.86 9.24
#